data_27276bd469776e83cc651a9dc4846683
#
_entry.id   27276bd469776e83cc651a9dc4846683
#
_cell.length_a   1.000
_cell.length_b   1.000
_cell.length_c   1.000
_cell.angle_alpha   90.00
_cell.angle_beta   90.00
_cell.angle_gamma   90.00
#
_symmetry.space_group_name_H-M   'P 1'
#
loop_
_entity.id
_entity.type
_entity.pdbx_description
1 polymer ?
#
loop_
_entity_poly.entity_id
_entity_poly.type
_entity_poly.pdbx_seq_one_letter_code
_entity_poly.pdbx_strand_id
1 'polypeptide(L)'
;MTTTAPQTAATATEQTATAATEQTAGIEQTATAATEQTATAEQPATAEQPATAAVRTAALARARARAAGAEGLPAFDRLLELAEGERAVAVRNVPATLPCFTAHFPRHPVLPGVLLLESLAALARTAAGPGAWHLAGVRGVRFKHFVGPGDQVHLTVEVNEHSRQRTECRATARVEGRVVATVRALTLVSATTTREGTA
;
A
#
# COMPACT_ATOMS: atom_id res chain seq x y z
N MET A 1 68.00 -2.64 11.14
CA MET A 1 67.89 -1.31 11.70
C MET A 1 66.42 -1.08 11.95
N THR A 2 65.90 -1.55 13.11
CA THR A 2 65.71 -0.74 14.34
C THR A 2 65.03 0.59 14.02
N THR A 3 63.80 0.93 14.46
CA THR A 3 63.47 1.17 15.85
C THR A 3 62.01 1.67 15.86
N THR A 4 61.16 1.00 16.64
CA THR A 4 60.53 1.47 17.87
C THR A 4 59.27 2.35 17.73
N ALA A 5 58.20 1.83 18.28
CA ALA A 5 57.04 2.55 18.76
C ALA A 5 57.38 3.41 20.00
N PRO A 6 56.52 4.30 20.44
CA PRO A 6 55.85 3.96 21.70
C PRO A 6 54.34 4.28 21.79
N GLN A 7 53.76 3.52 22.66
CA GLN A 7 52.51 3.72 23.40
C GLN A 7 52.55 4.95 24.31
N THR A 8 51.35 5.50 24.59
CA THR A 8 50.97 6.03 25.91
C THR A 8 49.45 6.21 25.85
N ALA A 9 48.58 5.47 26.44
CA ALA A 9 48.22 5.29 27.86
C ALA A 9 47.41 6.46 28.44
N ALA A 10 46.15 6.12 28.71
CA ALA A 10 45.33 6.34 29.91
C ALA A 10 45.01 7.78 30.35
N THR A 11 43.74 8.09 30.59
CA THR A 11 43.25 8.16 31.96
C THR A 11 41.71 8.19 32.00
N ALA A 12 41.15 7.32 32.80
CA ALA A 12 39.80 7.36 33.30
C ALA A 12 39.66 8.46 34.36
N THR A 13 38.46 9.01 34.49
CA THR A 13 38.03 9.57 35.77
C THR A 13 36.54 9.29 35.96
N GLU A 14 36.27 8.36 36.85
CA GLU A 14 35.05 8.25 37.63
C GLU A 14 34.88 9.45 38.53
N GLN A 15 33.65 9.80 38.83
CA GLN A 15 33.15 10.12 40.17
C GLN A 15 31.67 10.42 40.09
N THR A 16 30.85 9.47 40.59
CA THR A 16 30.20 9.44 41.89
C THR A 16 29.14 10.51 42.07
N ALA A 17 27.86 10.12 42.06
CA ALA A 17 27.03 9.63 43.15
C ALA A 17 26.70 10.68 44.23
N THR A 18 25.46 10.83 44.56
CA THR A 18 24.82 10.88 45.87
C THR A 18 23.52 11.65 45.74
N ALA A 19 22.40 10.99 45.84
CA ALA A 19 21.62 10.64 47.02
C ALA A 19 20.71 11.76 47.53
N ALA A 20 19.44 11.44 47.44
CA ALA A 20 18.45 11.42 48.53
C ALA A 20 18.05 12.75 49.17
N THR A 21 16.79 12.98 49.29
CA THR A 21 16.07 12.95 50.55
C THR A 21 14.61 13.26 50.34
N GLU A 22 13.80 12.38 50.88
CA GLU A 22 12.43 12.44 51.33
C GLU A 22 12.02 13.76 52.00
N GLN A 23 10.73 14.05 51.87
CA GLN A 23 9.78 14.40 52.95
C GLN A 23 8.42 14.65 52.32
N THR A 24 7.50 13.79 52.47
CA THR A 24 6.55 13.45 53.55
C THR A 24 5.67 14.57 54.02
N ALA A 25 4.40 14.25 54.09
CA ALA A 25 3.29 14.77 54.84
C ALA A 25 2.64 16.07 54.29
N GLY A 26 1.39 16.17 54.24
CA GLY A 26 0.27 15.43 54.81
C GLY A 26 -0.97 16.29 54.71
N ILE A 27 -2.07 15.61 54.79
CA ILE A 27 -3.30 16.03 55.48
C ILE A 27 -4.29 16.86 54.67
N GLU A 28 -5.37 16.22 54.43
CA GLU A 28 -6.77 16.23 54.86
C GLU A 28 -7.71 17.13 54.06
N GLN A 29 -8.64 16.38 53.50
CA GLN A 29 -10.10 16.51 53.61
C GLN A 29 -10.70 17.89 53.45
N THR A 30 -11.49 18.00 52.41
CA THR A 30 -12.92 18.26 52.61
C THR A 30 -13.72 17.81 51.40
N ALA A 31 -14.68 16.99 51.69
CA ALA A 31 -15.74 16.58 50.80
C ALA A 31 -16.69 17.74 50.57
N THR A 32 -17.14 17.94 49.36
CA THR A 32 -18.50 18.39 49.10
C THR A 32 -18.97 17.87 47.75
N ALA A 33 -20.05 17.14 47.86
CA ALA A 33 -20.83 16.60 46.75
C ALA A 33 -21.40 17.71 45.89
N ALA A 34 -21.47 17.50 44.59
CA ALA A 34 -22.66 17.73 43.81
C ALA A 34 -22.48 17.40 42.34
N THR A 35 -23.34 16.49 41.95
CA THR A 35 -24.11 16.51 40.71
C THR A 35 -23.46 15.91 39.47
N GLU A 36 -23.95 14.68 39.25
CA GLU A 36 -24.12 14.01 37.98
C GLU A 36 -24.36 14.97 36.80
N GLN A 37 -23.54 14.77 35.75
CA GLN A 37 -24.06 14.81 34.40
C GLN A 37 -23.21 13.85 33.54
N THR A 38 -23.67 12.64 33.51
CA THR A 38 -23.39 11.64 32.50
C THR A 38 -23.86 12.19 31.15
N ALA A 39 -22.97 12.75 30.37
CA ALA A 39 -23.20 12.94 28.96
C ALA A 39 -22.38 11.83 28.22
N THR A 40 -22.93 10.63 28.18
CA THR A 40 -22.59 9.61 27.22
C THR A 40 -22.97 10.15 25.86
N ALA A 41 -22.03 10.75 25.17
CA ALA A 41 -22.13 10.97 23.73
C ALA A 41 -21.88 9.62 23.04
N GLU A 42 -22.92 8.81 22.98
CA GLU A 42 -23.07 7.75 21.98
C GLU A 42 -23.03 8.41 20.62
N GLN A 43 -21.88 8.33 19.97
CA GLN A 43 -21.82 8.53 18.53
C GLN A 43 -22.64 7.39 17.90
N PRO A 44 -23.69 7.70 17.13
CA PRO A 44 -24.37 6.66 16.39
C PRO A 44 -23.38 6.08 15.41
N ALA A 45 -23.04 4.80 15.61
CA ALA A 45 -22.44 3.99 14.58
C ALA A 45 -23.36 4.10 13.36
N THR A 46 -22.88 4.83 12.34
CA THR A 46 -23.59 4.95 11.07
C THR A 46 -23.75 3.56 10.53
N ALA A 47 -24.92 2.97 10.73
CA ALA A 47 -25.27 1.70 10.14
C ALA A 47 -25.17 1.87 8.62
N GLU A 48 -24.15 1.28 8.05
CA GLU A 48 -23.91 1.25 6.61
C GLU A 48 -25.14 0.62 5.95
N GLN A 49 -25.86 1.39 5.16
CA GLN A 49 -27.11 0.94 4.56
C GLN A 49 -26.86 -0.30 3.71
N PRO A 50 -27.69 -1.36 3.81
CA PRO A 50 -27.47 -2.65 3.13
C PRO A 50 -27.35 -2.53 1.60
N ALA A 51 -27.96 -1.51 1.01
CA ALA A 51 -27.82 -1.20 -0.43
C ALA A 51 -26.38 -0.79 -0.80
N THR A 52 -25.68 -0.06 0.06
CA THR A 52 -24.30 0.36 -0.17
C THR A 52 -23.35 -0.82 -0.09
N ALA A 53 -23.56 -1.74 0.86
CA ALA A 53 -22.77 -2.96 1.00
C ALA A 53 -22.92 -3.89 -0.22
N ALA A 54 -24.13 -4.07 -0.74
CA ALA A 54 -24.41 -4.88 -1.93
C ALA A 54 -23.75 -4.29 -3.20
N VAL A 55 -23.80 -2.98 -3.37
CA VAL A 55 -23.13 -2.28 -4.49
C VAL A 55 -21.62 -2.42 -4.39
N ARG A 56 -21.05 -2.27 -3.20
CA ARG A 56 -19.60 -2.49 -2.95
C ARG A 56 -19.20 -3.94 -3.23
N THR A 57 -19.99 -4.92 -2.80
CA THR A 57 -19.72 -6.34 -3.05
C THR A 57 -19.76 -6.66 -4.54
N ALA A 58 -20.74 -6.12 -5.27
CA ALA A 58 -20.84 -6.31 -6.71
C ALA A 58 -19.70 -5.63 -7.48
N ALA A 59 -19.29 -4.42 -7.06
CA ALA A 59 -18.13 -3.72 -7.63
C ALA A 59 -16.83 -4.49 -7.37
N LEU A 60 -16.64 -5.02 -6.17
CA LEU A 60 -15.51 -5.88 -5.80
C LEU A 60 -15.46 -7.19 -6.62
N ALA A 61 -16.61 -7.82 -6.85
CA ALA A 61 -16.70 -9.04 -7.67
C ALA A 61 -16.34 -8.76 -9.14
N ARG A 62 -16.85 -7.66 -9.72
CA ARG A 62 -16.51 -7.24 -11.08
C ARG A 62 -15.03 -6.85 -11.21
N ALA A 63 -14.46 -6.20 -10.21
CA ALA A 63 -13.05 -5.85 -10.18
C ALA A 63 -12.13 -7.09 -10.13
N ARG A 64 -12.51 -8.13 -9.40
CA ARG A 64 -11.81 -9.42 -9.38
C ARG A 64 -11.81 -10.09 -10.76
N ALA A 65 -12.94 -10.07 -11.46
CA ALA A 65 -13.04 -10.63 -12.81
C ALA A 65 -12.16 -9.90 -13.85
N ARG A 66 -11.88 -8.60 -13.64
CA ARG A 66 -10.99 -7.79 -14.50
C ARG A 66 -9.51 -7.93 -14.15
N ALA A 67 -9.19 -8.46 -12.98
CA ALA A 67 -7.83 -8.58 -12.47
C ALA A 67 -7.10 -9.83 -12.97
N ALA A 68 -7.71 -10.65 -13.84
CA ALA A 68 -7.03 -11.78 -14.45
C ALA A 68 -5.91 -11.29 -15.37
N GLY A 69 -4.66 -11.61 -15.01
CA GLY A 69 -3.49 -11.33 -15.83
C GLY A 69 -3.45 -12.21 -17.09
N ALA A 70 -2.56 -11.90 -18.01
CA ALA A 70 -2.40 -12.57 -19.30
C ALA A 70 -2.11 -14.08 -19.19
N GLU A 71 -1.59 -14.56 -18.06
CA GLU A 71 -1.26 -15.98 -17.80
C GLU A 71 -2.27 -16.70 -16.91
N GLY A 72 -3.48 -16.15 -16.73
CA GLY A 72 -4.51 -16.74 -15.87
C GLY A 72 -4.26 -16.60 -14.36
N LEU A 73 -3.14 -16.01 -13.96
CA LEU A 73 -2.87 -15.68 -12.56
C LEU A 73 -3.53 -14.35 -12.21
N PRO A 74 -4.14 -14.22 -11.02
CA PRO A 74 -4.70 -12.96 -10.60
C PRO A 74 -3.58 -11.92 -10.47
N ALA A 75 -3.78 -10.75 -11.06
CA ALA A 75 -2.81 -9.66 -10.98
C ALA A 75 -2.68 -9.10 -9.55
N PHE A 76 -3.72 -9.28 -8.72
CA PHE A 76 -3.74 -9.05 -7.27
C PHE A 76 -4.76 -9.97 -6.62
N ASP A 77 -4.58 -10.27 -5.33
CA ASP A 77 -5.40 -11.26 -4.61
C ASP A 77 -6.67 -10.65 -4.02
N ARG A 78 -6.55 -9.43 -3.51
CA ARG A 78 -7.66 -8.78 -2.81
C ARG A 78 -7.68 -7.28 -3.07
N LEU A 79 -8.84 -6.78 -3.46
CA LEU A 79 -9.14 -5.36 -3.51
C LEU A 79 -9.54 -4.90 -2.10
N LEU A 80 -8.89 -3.87 -1.59
CA LEU A 80 -9.13 -3.29 -0.27
C LEU A 80 -10.03 -2.07 -0.35
N GLU A 81 -9.79 -1.21 -1.35
CA GLU A 81 -10.49 0.04 -1.55
C GLU A 81 -10.75 0.25 -3.04
N LEU A 82 -11.93 0.78 -3.38
CA LEU A 82 -12.27 1.19 -4.74
C LEU A 82 -13.15 2.43 -4.70
N ALA A 83 -12.62 3.53 -5.22
CA ALA A 83 -13.35 4.72 -5.62
C ALA A 83 -13.14 4.89 -7.13
N GLU A 84 -14.15 4.49 -7.93
CA GLU A 84 -14.06 4.50 -9.39
C GLU A 84 -13.82 5.93 -9.90
N GLY A 85 -12.85 6.10 -10.80
CA GLY A 85 -12.42 7.40 -11.31
C GLY A 85 -11.47 8.17 -10.39
N GLU A 86 -11.17 7.66 -9.19
CA GLU A 86 -10.36 8.37 -8.19
C GLU A 86 -9.19 7.53 -7.67
N ARG A 87 -9.49 6.37 -7.06
CA ARG A 87 -8.48 5.58 -6.36
C ARG A 87 -8.85 4.11 -6.26
N ALA A 88 -7.83 3.24 -6.27
CA ALA A 88 -7.96 1.85 -5.88
C ALA A 88 -6.76 1.38 -5.05
N VAL A 89 -7.02 0.50 -4.08
CA VAL A 89 -6.01 -0.15 -3.25
C VAL A 89 -6.24 -1.66 -3.26
N ALA A 90 -5.17 -2.42 -3.46
CA ALA A 90 -5.21 -3.87 -3.48
C ALA A 90 -4.00 -4.48 -2.80
N VAL A 91 -4.09 -5.77 -2.53
CA VAL A 91 -3.00 -6.60 -2.01
C VAL A 91 -2.70 -7.71 -3.00
N ARG A 92 -1.41 -7.92 -3.25
CA ARG A 92 -0.86 -9.07 -3.96
C ARG A 92 0.07 -9.84 -3.03
N ASN A 93 -0.21 -11.13 -2.82
CA ASN A 93 0.73 -12.04 -2.18
C ASN A 93 1.70 -12.59 -3.22
N VAL A 94 2.91 -12.86 -2.80
CA VAL A 94 3.99 -13.37 -3.66
C VAL A 94 4.35 -14.78 -3.20
N PRO A 95 3.61 -15.83 -3.65
CA PRO A 95 3.89 -17.19 -3.24
C PRO A 95 5.22 -17.69 -3.84
N ALA A 96 5.97 -18.49 -3.07
CA ALA A 96 7.23 -19.07 -3.51
C ALA A 96 7.08 -20.01 -4.71
N THR A 97 5.87 -20.43 -5.02
CA THR A 97 5.54 -21.34 -6.13
C THR A 97 5.38 -20.65 -7.48
N LEU A 98 5.58 -19.31 -7.56
CA LEU A 98 5.52 -18.62 -8.84
C LEU A 98 6.60 -19.16 -9.80
N PRO A 99 6.22 -19.54 -11.04
CA PRO A 99 7.17 -20.11 -12.01
C PRO A 99 8.36 -19.19 -12.32
N CYS A 100 8.19 -17.89 -12.22
CA CYS A 100 9.25 -16.91 -12.49
C CYS A 100 10.49 -17.11 -11.59
N PHE A 101 10.33 -17.66 -10.38
CA PHE A 101 11.44 -17.84 -9.45
C PHE A 101 12.41 -18.95 -9.83
N THR A 102 12.02 -19.87 -10.71
CA THR A 102 12.93 -20.90 -11.22
C THR A 102 13.93 -20.36 -12.23
N ALA A 103 13.59 -19.29 -12.94
CA ALA A 103 14.40 -18.68 -13.99
C ALA A 103 14.99 -17.32 -13.61
N HIS A 104 14.27 -16.54 -12.78
CA HIS A 104 14.66 -15.18 -12.42
C HIS A 104 15.40 -15.17 -11.09
N PHE A 105 16.72 -15.18 -11.15
CA PHE A 105 17.66 -15.23 -10.03
C PHE A 105 17.46 -16.42 -9.08
N PRO A 106 17.73 -17.68 -9.49
CA PRO A 106 17.42 -18.86 -8.68
C PRO A 106 18.04 -18.89 -7.27
N ARG A 107 19.19 -18.21 -7.07
CA ARG A 107 19.85 -18.11 -5.76
C ARG A 107 19.29 -16.99 -4.87
N HIS A 108 18.64 -16.01 -5.48
CA HIS A 108 18.02 -14.86 -4.82
C HIS A 108 16.72 -14.55 -5.55
N PRO A 109 15.66 -15.34 -5.29
CA PRO A 109 14.41 -15.20 -6.03
C PRO A 109 13.81 -13.82 -5.80
N VAL A 110 13.59 -13.11 -6.89
CA VAL A 110 13.03 -11.76 -6.90
C VAL A 110 11.86 -11.73 -7.88
N LEU A 111 10.77 -11.12 -7.48
CA LEU A 111 9.62 -10.90 -8.37
C LEU A 111 10.05 -9.99 -9.52
N PRO A 112 9.89 -10.41 -10.78
CA PRO A 112 10.17 -9.55 -11.93
C PRO A 112 9.39 -8.24 -11.85
N GLY A 113 10.07 -7.12 -12.07
CA GLY A 113 9.42 -5.80 -12.00
C GLY A 113 8.27 -5.65 -12.99
N VAL A 114 8.32 -6.35 -14.13
CA VAL A 114 7.23 -6.35 -15.11
C VAL A 114 5.95 -6.97 -14.56
N LEU A 115 6.03 -8.01 -13.74
CA LEU A 115 4.85 -8.62 -13.10
C LEU A 115 4.24 -7.69 -12.04
N LEU A 116 5.08 -6.91 -11.37
CA LEU A 116 4.59 -5.88 -10.44
C LEU A 116 3.92 -4.74 -11.21
N LEU A 117 4.49 -4.33 -12.35
CA LEU A 117 3.90 -3.33 -13.22
C LEU A 117 2.56 -3.79 -13.80
N GLU A 118 2.45 -5.07 -14.17
CA GLU A 118 1.20 -5.67 -14.63
C GLU A 118 0.10 -5.59 -13.56
N SER A 119 0.46 -5.87 -12.29
CA SER A 119 -0.46 -5.73 -11.16
C SER A 119 -0.95 -4.29 -10.99
N LEU A 120 -0.06 -3.33 -11.09
CA LEU A 120 -0.40 -1.91 -11.00
C LEU A 120 -1.28 -1.48 -12.19
N ALA A 121 -1.00 -1.98 -13.40
CA ALA A 121 -1.83 -1.71 -14.58
C ALA A 121 -3.23 -2.34 -14.47
N ALA A 122 -3.33 -3.55 -13.93
CA ALA A 122 -4.62 -4.19 -13.68
C ALA A 122 -5.44 -3.40 -12.63
N LEU A 123 -4.80 -2.95 -11.56
CA LEU A 123 -5.44 -2.11 -10.54
C LEU A 123 -5.87 -0.75 -11.12
N ALA A 124 -5.05 -0.17 -12.02
CA ALA A 124 -5.41 1.07 -12.72
C ALA A 124 -6.65 0.90 -13.61
N ARG A 125 -6.78 -0.24 -14.33
CA ARG A 125 -8.01 -0.56 -15.08
C ARG A 125 -9.22 -0.68 -14.17
N THR A 126 -9.03 -1.24 -12.97
CA THR A 126 -10.08 -1.33 -11.96
C THR A 126 -10.49 0.05 -11.45
N ALA A 127 -9.51 0.92 -11.17
CA ALA A 127 -9.75 2.30 -10.75
C ALA A 127 -10.45 3.15 -11.83
N ALA A 128 -10.11 2.91 -13.11
CA ALA A 128 -10.76 3.59 -14.23
C ALA A 128 -12.25 3.23 -14.41
N GLY A 129 -12.74 2.21 -13.70
CA GLY A 129 -14.14 1.80 -13.73
C GLY A 129 -14.52 0.95 -14.94
N PRO A 130 -15.84 0.86 -15.25
CA PRO A 130 -16.35 0.02 -16.32
C PRO A 130 -15.83 0.48 -17.69
N GLY A 131 -15.51 -0.52 -18.55
CA GLY A 131 -15.02 -0.26 -19.91
C GLY A 131 -13.90 -1.23 -20.30
N ALA A 132 -13.57 -1.24 -21.59
CA ALA A 132 -12.42 -1.97 -22.13
C ALA A 132 -11.19 -1.07 -22.11
N TRP A 133 -10.53 -0.99 -20.98
CA TRP A 133 -9.33 -0.17 -20.78
C TRP A 133 -8.07 -0.93 -21.18
N HIS A 134 -7.26 -0.34 -22.04
CA HIS A 134 -5.96 -0.85 -22.47
C HIS A 134 -4.84 0.05 -21.98
N LEU A 135 -3.73 -0.55 -21.58
CA LEU A 135 -2.53 0.19 -21.23
C LEU A 135 -1.88 0.75 -22.50
N ALA A 136 -1.91 2.06 -22.65
CA ALA A 136 -1.33 2.77 -23.80
C ALA A 136 0.11 3.21 -23.53
N GLY A 137 0.47 3.42 -22.28
CA GLY A 137 1.83 3.84 -21.95
C GLY A 137 2.13 3.89 -20.47
N VAL A 138 3.41 3.84 -20.16
CA VAL A 138 3.93 3.93 -18.80
C VAL A 138 5.13 4.87 -18.80
N ARG A 139 5.18 5.77 -17.81
CA ARG A 139 6.29 6.71 -17.65
C ARG A 139 6.75 6.82 -16.22
N GLY A 140 8.07 7.00 -16.03
CA GLY A 140 8.67 7.25 -14.73
C GLY A 140 8.55 6.07 -13.78
N VAL A 141 8.78 4.84 -14.28
CA VAL A 141 8.86 3.64 -13.46
C VAL A 141 10.19 3.63 -12.69
N ARG A 142 10.11 3.39 -11.39
CA ARG A 142 11.27 3.23 -10.53
C ARG A 142 11.04 2.06 -9.59
N PHE A 143 11.88 1.04 -9.69
CA PHE A 143 11.99 -0.05 -8.71
C PHE A 143 13.05 0.33 -7.70
N LYS A 144 12.67 0.41 -6.42
CA LYS A 144 13.54 0.90 -5.34
C LYS A 144 14.07 -0.24 -4.47
N HIS A 145 13.28 -1.29 -4.32
CA HIS A 145 13.65 -2.46 -3.52
C HIS A 145 13.12 -3.73 -4.18
N PHE A 146 13.80 -4.83 -3.89
CA PHE A 146 13.37 -6.16 -4.33
C PHE A 146 12.10 -6.59 -3.59
N VAL A 147 11.31 -7.39 -4.29
CA VAL A 147 10.14 -8.08 -3.74
C VAL A 147 10.42 -9.57 -3.89
N GLY A 148 10.34 -10.32 -2.81
CA GLY A 148 10.68 -11.74 -2.77
C GLY A 148 9.49 -12.65 -2.50
N PRO A 149 9.74 -13.97 -2.51
CA PRO A 149 8.76 -14.94 -2.05
C PRO A 149 8.35 -14.69 -0.60
N GLY A 150 7.05 -14.78 -0.33
CA GLY A 150 6.48 -14.53 1.00
C GLY A 150 6.07 -13.07 1.25
N ASP A 151 6.50 -12.14 0.42
CA ASP A 151 6.10 -10.74 0.55
C ASP A 151 4.62 -10.55 0.25
N GLN A 152 4.01 -9.62 0.98
CA GLN A 152 2.69 -9.08 0.68
C GLN A 152 2.85 -7.65 0.16
N VAL A 153 2.46 -7.44 -1.08
CA VAL A 153 2.59 -6.14 -1.75
C VAL A 153 1.28 -5.38 -1.68
N HIS A 154 1.30 -4.22 -1.05
CA HIS A 154 0.21 -3.25 -1.08
C HIS A 154 0.36 -2.37 -2.33
N LEU A 155 -0.63 -2.44 -3.19
CA LEU A 155 -0.72 -1.70 -4.44
C LEU A 155 -1.68 -0.55 -4.25
N THR A 156 -1.27 0.66 -4.63
CA THR A 156 -2.12 1.84 -4.62
C THR A 156 -2.06 2.50 -5.99
N VAL A 157 -3.21 2.82 -6.53
CA VAL A 157 -3.37 3.61 -7.75
C VAL A 157 -4.23 4.82 -7.43
N GLU A 158 -3.81 5.98 -7.88
CA GLU A 158 -4.52 7.24 -7.77
C GLU A 158 -4.69 7.82 -9.16
N VAL A 159 -5.92 8.18 -9.50
CA VAL A 159 -6.27 8.74 -10.81
C VAL A 159 -5.99 10.24 -10.77
N ASN A 160 -5.16 10.71 -11.70
CA ASN A 160 -4.84 12.14 -11.86
C ASN A 160 -5.80 12.82 -12.83
N GLU A 161 -6.12 12.09 -13.93
CA GLU A 161 -7.05 12.56 -14.96
C GLU A 161 -7.93 11.39 -15.39
N HIS A 162 -9.22 11.66 -15.53
CA HIS A 162 -10.20 10.67 -15.98
C HIS A 162 -11.15 11.27 -17.00
N SER A 163 -11.28 10.57 -18.13
CA SER A 163 -12.26 10.86 -19.15
C SER A 163 -12.84 9.57 -19.74
N ARG A 164 -13.83 9.69 -20.58
CA ARG A 164 -14.45 8.52 -21.25
C ARG A 164 -13.48 7.74 -22.14
N GLN A 165 -12.43 8.37 -22.64
CA GLN A 165 -11.50 7.77 -23.61
C GLN A 165 -10.09 7.55 -23.03
N ARG A 166 -9.73 8.27 -21.98
CA ARG A 166 -8.38 8.25 -21.43
C ARG A 166 -8.41 8.43 -19.92
N THR A 167 -7.57 7.65 -19.24
CA THR A 167 -7.32 7.80 -17.82
C THR A 167 -5.82 7.82 -17.59
N GLU A 168 -5.33 8.77 -16.80
CA GLU A 168 -3.95 8.83 -16.36
C GLU A 168 -3.89 8.65 -14.84
N CYS A 169 -3.06 7.70 -14.39
CA CYS A 169 -2.93 7.33 -12.99
C CYS A 169 -1.48 7.41 -12.55
N ARG A 170 -1.23 7.69 -11.29
CA ARG A 170 0.02 7.37 -10.61
C ARG A 170 -0.15 6.10 -9.78
N ALA A 171 0.94 5.36 -9.59
CA ALA A 171 0.88 4.12 -8.85
C ALA A 171 2.07 3.92 -7.92
N THR A 172 1.83 3.26 -6.80
CA THR A 172 2.85 2.94 -5.80
C THR A 172 2.65 1.52 -5.30
N ALA A 173 3.74 0.78 -5.14
CA ALA A 173 3.77 -0.51 -4.49
C ALA A 173 4.59 -0.44 -3.20
N ARG A 174 4.11 -1.07 -2.12
CA ARG A 174 4.75 -1.11 -0.80
C ARG A 174 4.78 -2.53 -0.26
N VAL A 175 5.87 -2.87 0.43
CA VAL A 175 6.00 -4.08 1.25
C VAL A 175 6.34 -3.61 2.66
N GLU A 176 5.58 -4.03 3.65
CA GLU A 176 5.78 -3.62 5.07
C GLU A 176 5.91 -2.10 5.24
N GLY A 177 5.08 -1.33 4.54
CA GLY A 177 5.11 0.14 4.55
C GLY A 177 6.22 0.78 3.70
N ARG A 178 7.26 0.03 3.31
CA ARG A 178 8.37 0.52 2.48
C ARG A 178 8.00 0.57 1.01
N VAL A 179 8.27 1.68 0.33
CA VAL A 179 8.02 1.81 -1.11
C VAL A 179 8.99 0.97 -1.90
N VAL A 180 8.49 -0.05 -2.60
CA VAL A 180 9.30 -0.95 -3.45
C VAL A 180 9.27 -0.53 -4.92
N ALA A 181 8.17 0.07 -5.38
CA ALA A 181 8.08 0.62 -6.72
C ALA A 181 7.17 1.85 -6.79
N THR A 182 7.46 2.71 -7.74
CA THR A 182 6.62 3.87 -8.09
C THR A 182 6.49 3.99 -9.59
N VAL A 183 5.31 4.41 -10.05
CA VAL A 183 5.04 4.76 -11.44
C VAL A 183 4.45 6.15 -11.46
N ARG A 184 5.09 7.07 -12.20
CA ARG A 184 4.64 8.46 -12.26
C ARG A 184 3.40 8.62 -13.11
N ALA A 185 3.30 7.89 -14.22
CA ALA A 185 2.13 7.91 -15.08
C ALA A 185 1.89 6.53 -15.71
N LEU A 186 0.68 6.02 -15.53
CA LEU A 186 0.06 4.92 -16.25
C LEU A 186 -1.04 5.52 -17.10
N THR A 187 -0.92 5.44 -18.41
CA THR A 187 -1.93 5.94 -19.32
C THR A 187 -2.77 4.77 -19.83
N LEU A 188 -4.06 4.83 -19.56
CA LEU A 188 -5.05 3.91 -20.10
C LEU A 188 -5.87 4.60 -21.18
N VAL A 189 -6.25 3.86 -22.21
CA VAL A 189 -7.18 4.30 -23.25
C VAL A 189 -8.34 3.31 -23.35
N SER A 190 -9.54 3.84 -23.52
CA SER A 190 -10.73 3.02 -23.76
C SER A 190 -10.77 2.58 -25.22
N ALA A 191 -10.94 1.29 -25.47
CA ALA A 191 -11.32 0.81 -26.78
C ALA A 191 -12.77 1.21 -27.03
N THR A 192 -12.99 2.41 -27.53
CA THR A 192 -14.30 2.76 -28.07
C THR A 192 -14.46 1.96 -29.35
N THR A 193 -15.29 0.93 -29.31
CA THR A 193 -15.77 0.31 -30.55
C THR A 193 -16.60 1.35 -31.24
N THR A 194 -16.01 2.07 -32.20
CA THR A 194 -16.75 2.83 -33.18
C THR A 194 -17.58 1.82 -33.98
N ARG A 195 -18.81 1.61 -33.54
CA ARG A 195 -19.81 1.00 -34.40
C ARG A 195 -20.11 2.06 -35.48
N GLU A 196 -19.30 2.06 -36.56
CA GLU A 196 -19.68 2.69 -37.78
C GLU A 196 -20.95 2.00 -38.24
N GLY A 197 -22.08 2.72 -38.08
CA GLY A 197 -23.34 2.33 -38.65
C GLY A 197 -23.21 2.39 -40.16
N THR A 198 -23.19 1.21 -40.78
CA THR A 198 -23.50 1.09 -42.21
C THR A 198 -24.99 1.36 -42.35
N ALA A 199 -25.33 2.51 -42.89
CA ALA A 199 -26.64 2.83 -43.43
C ALA A 199 -26.71 2.30 -44.86
#